data_510e28786e62ca7d65cad94e428854b8
#
_entry.id   510e28786e62ca7d65cad94e428854b8
#
_cell.length_a   1.000
_cell.length_b   1.000
_cell.length_c   1.000
_cell.angle_alpha   90.00
_cell.angle_beta   90.00
_cell.angle_gamma   90.00
#
_symmetry.space_group_name_H-M   'P 1'
#
loop_
_entity.id
_entity.type
_entity.pdbx_description
1 polymer ?
#
loop_
_entity_poly.entity_id
_entity_poly.type
_entity_poly.pdbx_seq_one_letter_code
_entity_poly.pdbx_strand_id
1 'polypeptide(L)'
;MRGAAFKEITFISANNDYTEFVATKAFVKQFSLGLKSDLLGTKVKITNIEPGMANTEFSLVRFSGNKKAADNVYKNMTPLNGRDIAETIYWAISRPAHVNINRIELMPLQQGFNFFSVSRTGKIK
;
A
#
# COMPACT_ATOMS: atom_id res chain seq x y z
N MET A 1 -26.16 25.20 -1.07
CA MET A 1 -25.83 23.83 -0.70
C MET A 1 -24.38 23.79 -0.24
N ARG A 2 -24.16 23.56 1.02
CA ARG A 2 -22.80 23.30 1.48
C ARG A 2 -22.43 21.89 1.00
N GLY A 3 -21.46 21.79 0.10
CA GLY A 3 -20.93 20.51 -0.34
C GLY A 3 -20.52 19.69 0.87
N ALA A 4 -21.07 18.49 1.04
CA ALA A 4 -20.66 17.60 2.10
C ALA A 4 -19.19 17.23 1.84
N ALA A 5 -18.29 17.69 2.71
CA ALA A 5 -16.90 17.28 2.65
C ALA A 5 -16.85 15.76 2.84
N PHE A 6 -16.48 15.03 1.79
CA PHE A 6 -16.19 13.61 1.91
C PHE A 6 -14.90 13.48 2.70
N LYS A 7 -15.00 12.89 3.89
CA LYS A 7 -13.82 12.52 4.65
C LYS A 7 -13.42 11.11 4.24
N GLU A 8 -12.18 10.97 3.88
CA GLU A 8 -11.59 9.67 3.60
C GLU A 8 -10.41 9.42 4.54
N ILE A 9 -10.34 8.21 5.06
CA ILE A 9 -9.21 7.72 5.82
C ILE A 9 -8.55 6.63 4.97
N THR A 10 -7.33 6.89 4.52
CA THR A 10 -6.54 5.93 3.74
C THR A 10 -5.41 5.40 4.61
N PHE A 11 -5.37 4.09 4.79
CA PHE A 11 -4.27 3.41 5.44
C PHE A 11 -3.34 2.84 4.39
N ILE A 12 -2.05 3.15 4.49
CA ILE A 12 -1.02 2.58 3.63
C ILE A 12 -0.15 1.68 4.50
N SER A 13 -0.15 0.39 4.20
CA SER A 13 0.66 -0.57 4.91
C SER A 13 1.72 -1.15 3.97
N ALA A 14 2.97 -0.74 4.15
CA ALA A 14 4.10 -1.29 3.41
C ALA A 14 4.64 -2.56 4.09
N ASN A 15 5.07 -3.54 3.33
CA ASN A 15 5.46 -4.86 3.86
C ASN A 15 6.98 -4.94 4.06
N ASN A 16 7.46 -5.01 5.33
CA ASN A 16 8.88 -5.20 5.64
C ASN A 16 9.09 -5.87 6.99
N ASP A 17 9.85 -6.93 7.02
CA ASP A 17 10.31 -7.74 8.18
C ASP A 17 9.29 -8.47 9.07
N TYR A 18 9.69 -9.70 9.40
CA TYR A 18 8.96 -10.91 9.57
C TYR A 18 7.84 -10.98 10.60
N THR A 19 7.97 -10.93 11.83
CA THR A 19 6.89 -11.38 12.73
C THR A 19 6.12 -10.22 13.35
N GLU A 20 6.82 -9.24 13.89
CA GLU A 20 6.19 -8.07 14.51
C GLU A 20 5.53 -7.18 13.46
N PHE A 21 6.17 -7.09 12.33
CA PHE A 21 5.70 -6.26 11.23
C PHE A 21 4.45 -6.85 10.55
N VAL A 22 4.42 -8.15 10.31
CA VAL A 22 3.22 -8.84 9.79
C VAL A 22 2.06 -8.70 10.76
N ALA A 23 2.31 -8.80 12.06
CA ALA A 23 1.29 -8.63 13.09
C ALA A 23 0.73 -7.20 13.10
N THR A 24 1.58 -6.17 13.02
CA THR A 24 1.12 -4.76 12.97
C THR A 24 0.33 -4.46 11.71
N LYS A 25 0.70 -5.05 10.57
CA LYS A 25 -0.04 -4.87 9.30
C LYS A 25 -1.38 -5.59 9.31
N ALA A 26 -1.43 -6.79 9.87
CA ALA A 26 -2.68 -7.51 10.08
C ALA A 26 -3.63 -6.72 11.01
N PHE A 27 -3.06 -6.08 12.04
CA PHE A 27 -3.81 -5.18 12.91
C PHE A 27 -4.42 -4.01 12.13
N VAL A 28 -3.63 -3.27 11.34
CA VAL A 28 -4.12 -2.13 10.56
C VAL A 28 -5.25 -2.56 9.61
N LYS A 29 -5.10 -3.71 8.97
CA LYS A 29 -6.14 -4.27 8.10
C LYS A 29 -7.43 -4.54 8.87
N GLN A 30 -7.35 -5.24 9.99
CA GLN A 30 -8.52 -5.56 10.79
C GLN A 30 -9.13 -4.32 11.44
N PHE A 31 -8.30 -3.39 11.89
CA PHE A 31 -8.72 -2.09 12.41
C PHE A 31 -9.50 -1.28 11.36
N SER A 32 -9.03 -1.26 10.11
CA SER A 32 -9.72 -0.57 9.01
C SER A 32 -11.13 -1.11 8.79
N LEU A 33 -11.31 -2.43 8.88
CA LEU A 33 -12.61 -3.09 8.75
C LEU A 33 -13.54 -2.76 9.93
N GLY A 34 -13.00 -2.79 11.15
CA GLY A 34 -13.73 -2.39 12.36
C GLY A 34 -14.19 -0.94 12.28
N LEU A 35 -13.27 -0.03 11.96
CA LEU A 35 -13.56 1.39 11.81
C LEU A 35 -14.61 1.66 10.73
N LYS A 36 -14.59 0.88 9.65
CA LYS A 36 -15.63 0.95 8.62
C LYS A 36 -17.01 0.60 9.16
N SER A 37 -17.10 -0.37 10.06
CA SER A 37 -18.35 -0.76 10.72
C SER A 37 -18.84 0.30 11.70
N ASP A 38 -17.93 0.89 12.48
CA ASP A 38 -18.26 1.94 13.46
C ASP A 38 -18.76 3.22 12.79
N LEU A 39 -18.28 3.49 11.58
CA LEU A 39 -18.66 4.68 10.81
C LEU A 39 -19.82 4.43 9.84
N LEU A 40 -20.53 3.30 9.99
CA LEU A 40 -21.71 3.01 9.18
C LEU A 40 -22.77 4.09 9.36
N GLY A 41 -23.39 4.50 8.26
CA GLY A 41 -24.35 5.61 8.24
C GLY A 41 -23.72 6.99 8.09
N THR A 42 -22.39 7.10 8.15
CA THR A 42 -21.65 8.34 7.83
C THR A 42 -21.26 8.39 6.35
N LYS A 43 -20.72 9.52 5.92
CA LYS A 43 -20.17 9.68 4.57
C LYS A 43 -18.66 9.44 4.52
N VAL A 44 -18.08 8.85 5.56
CA VAL A 44 -16.64 8.55 5.62
C VAL A 44 -16.37 7.25 4.86
N LYS A 45 -15.41 7.31 3.95
CA LYS A 45 -14.88 6.15 3.26
C LYS A 45 -13.58 5.70 3.92
N ILE A 46 -13.34 4.42 3.95
CA ILE A 46 -12.11 3.84 4.50
C ILE A 46 -11.54 2.86 3.48
N THR A 47 -10.32 3.13 3.06
CA THR A 47 -9.59 2.28 2.12
C THR A 47 -8.24 1.88 2.73
N ASN A 48 -7.93 0.61 2.70
CA ASN A 48 -6.61 0.08 3.05
C ASN A 48 -5.82 -0.19 1.78
N ILE A 49 -4.66 0.44 1.63
CA ILE A 49 -3.76 0.22 0.49
C ILE A 49 -2.58 -0.63 0.97
N GLU A 50 -2.38 -1.76 0.34
CA GLU A 50 -1.37 -2.76 0.68
C GLU A 50 -0.37 -2.90 -0.49
N PRO A 51 0.62 -2.01 -0.62
CA PRO A 51 1.61 -2.12 -1.68
C PRO A 51 2.64 -3.20 -1.37
N GLY A 52 3.03 -3.95 -2.38
CA GLY A 52 4.19 -4.82 -2.35
C GLY A 52 5.51 -4.03 -2.41
N MET A 53 6.52 -4.62 -3.04
CA MET A 53 7.85 -4.00 -3.14
C MET A 53 7.79 -2.70 -3.94
N ALA A 54 7.91 -1.58 -3.25
CA ALA A 54 7.90 -0.24 -3.82
C ALA A 54 9.25 0.46 -3.58
N ASN A 55 9.86 0.93 -4.65
CA ASN A 55 11.09 1.72 -4.57
C ASN A 55 10.74 3.16 -4.22
N THR A 56 10.90 3.49 -2.95
CA THR A 56 10.67 4.81 -2.37
C THR A 56 11.82 5.15 -1.42
N GLU A 57 11.84 6.36 -0.90
CA GLU A 57 12.82 6.77 0.13
C GLU A 57 12.79 5.88 1.39
N PHE A 58 11.72 5.14 1.59
CA PHE A 58 11.60 4.21 2.72
C PHE A 58 12.75 3.20 2.78
N SER A 59 13.21 2.68 1.64
CA SER A 59 14.35 1.76 1.60
C SER A 59 15.63 2.43 2.06
N LEU A 60 15.85 3.71 1.74
CA LEU A 60 17.00 4.48 2.24
C LEU A 60 16.95 4.67 3.75
N VAL A 61 15.78 5.00 4.28
CA VAL A 61 15.56 5.15 5.72
C VAL A 61 15.81 3.83 6.44
N ARG A 62 15.27 2.73 5.91
CA ARG A 62 15.42 1.39 6.46
C ARG A 62 16.88 0.95 6.55
N PHE A 63 17.68 1.25 5.55
CA PHE A 63 19.10 0.90 5.51
C PHE A 63 20.01 2.04 6.02
N SER A 64 19.47 2.95 6.84
CA SER A 64 20.22 4.04 7.45
C SER A 64 21.07 4.85 6.46
N GLY A 65 20.51 5.12 5.28
CA GLY A 65 21.17 5.86 4.20
C GLY A 65 22.09 5.03 3.31
N ASN A 66 22.23 3.72 3.55
CA ASN A 66 23.04 2.85 2.70
C ASN A 66 22.34 2.58 1.35
N LYS A 67 22.63 3.45 0.39
CA LYS A 67 22.03 3.39 -0.95
C LYS A 67 22.30 2.06 -1.66
N LYS A 68 23.51 1.51 -1.53
CA LYS A 68 23.88 0.24 -2.17
C LYS A 68 23.03 -0.94 -1.64
N ALA A 69 22.79 -0.96 -0.34
CA ALA A 69 21.91 -1.97 0.27
C ALA A 69 20.46 -1.77 -0.18
N ALA A 70 19.98 -0.53 -0.21
CA ALA A 70 18.63 -0.20 -0.68
C ALA A 70 18.42 -0.60 -2.15
N ASP A 71 19.38 -0.30 -3.03
CA ASP A 71 19.31 -0.62 -4.47
C ASP A 71 19.35 -2.14 -4.72
N ASN A 72 20.10 -2.89 -3.90
CA ASN A 72 20.18 -4.36 -4.02
C ASN A 72 18.85 -5.06 -3.79
N VAL A 73 17.95 -4.47 -3.00
CA VAL A 73 16.59 -5.03 -2.77
C VAL A 73 15.84 -5.17 -4.08
N TYR A 74 16.03 -4.23 -5.00
CA TYR A 74 15.32 -4.17 -6.28
C TYR A 74 16.14 -4.65 -7.48
N LYS A 75 17.27 -5.31 -7.22
CA LYS A 75 18.14 -5.81 -8.28
C LYS A 75 17.41 -6.83 -9.16
N ASN A 76 17.54 -6.65 -10.48
CA ASN A 76 16.94 -7.51 -11.51
C ASN A 76 15.41 -7.67 -11.42
N MET A 77 14.73 -6.64 -10.94
CA MET A 77 13.26 -6.56 -10.99
C MET A 77 12.80 -5.12 -11.25
N THR A 78 11.54 -4.98 -11.59
CA THR A 78 10.86 -3.68 -11.69
C THR A 78 9.92 -3.54 -10.49
N PRO A 79 10.30 -2.80 -9.43
CA PRO A 79 9.42 -2.55 -8.29
C PRO A 79 8.31 -1.56 -8.65
N LEU A 80 7.30 -1.47 -7.80
CA LEU A 80 6.39 -0.32 -7.81
C LEU A 80 7.18 0.95 -7.49
N ASN A 81 6.63 2.08 -7.88
CA ASN A 81 7.13 3.40 -7.51
C ASN A 81 6.02 4.22 -6.82
N GLY A 82 6.38 5.37 -6.27
CA GLY A 82 5.43 6.21 -5.55
C GLY A 82 4.27 6.70 -6.42
N ARG A 83 4.48 6.84 -7.72
CA ARG A 83 3.43 7.25 -8.66
C ARG A 83 2.38 6.14 -8.85
N ASP A 84 2.80 4.90 -8.98
CA ASP A 84 1.88 3.76 -9.09
C ASP A 84 0.92 3.71 -7.90
N ILE A 85 1.45 3.95 -6.69
CA ILE A 85 0.67 3.99 -5.45
C ILE A 85 -0.25 5.20 -5.43
N ALA A 86 0.26 6.38 -5.79
CA ALA A 86 -0.52 7.62 -5.79
C ALA A 86 -1.68 7.58 -6.79
N GLU A 87 -1.47 7.04 -7.98
CA GLU A 87 -2.53 6.87 -9.00
C GLU A 87 -3.60 5.89 -8.51
N THR A 88 -3.19 4.83 -7.80
CA THR A 88 -4.11 3.86 -7.20
C THR A 88 -4.97 4.51 -6.10
N ILE A 89 -4.35 5.32 -5.24
CA ILE A 89 -5.06 6.07 -4.19
C ILE A 89 -6.05 7.04 -4.85
N TYR A 90 -5.59 7.82 -5.82
CA TYR A 90 -6.44 8.77 -6.54
C TYR A 90 -7.64 8.08 -7.21
N TRP A 91 -7.43 6.92 -7.81
CA TRP A 91 -8.52 6.14 -8.37
C TRP A 91 -9.52 5.71 -7.29
N ALA A 92 -9.07 5.23 -6.15
CA ALA A 92 -9.95 4.79 -5.06
C ALA A 92 -10.80 5.94 -4.52
N ILE A 93 -10.19 7.10 -4.23
CA ILE A 93 -10.89 8.25 -3.67
C ILE A 93 -11.84 8.92 -4.65
N SER A 94 -11.58 8.80 -5.96
CA SER A 94 -12.43 9.37 -7.01
C SER A 94 -13.66 8.53 -7.34
N ARG A 95 -13.91 7.42 -6.63
CA ARG A 95 -15.13 6.63 -6.82
C ARG A 95 -16.38 7.38 -6.35
N PRO A 96 -17.56 7.12 -6.95
CA PRO A 96 -18.81 7.72 -6.53
C PRO A 96 -19.06 7.62 -5.02
N ALA A 97 -19.84 8.55 -4.48
CA ALA A 97 -20.05 8.68 -3.04
C ALA A 97 -20.56 7.40 -2.34
N HIS A 98 -21.36 6.60 -3.03
CA HIS A 98 -21.91 5.35 -2.51
C HIS A 98 -20.94 4.17 -2.60
N VAL A 99 -19.77 4.34 -3.23
CA VAL A 99 -18.78 3.27 -3.41
C VAL A 99 -17.67 3.45 -2.39
N ASN A 100 -17.40 2.43 -1.60
CA ASN A 100 -16.23 2.31 -0.74
C ASN A 100 -15.33 1.19 -1.24
N ILE A 101 -14.10 1.49 -1.51
CA ILE A 101 -13.09 0.46 -1.79
C ILE A 101 -12.48 0.07 -0.45
N ASN A 102 -12.74 -1.13 0.02
CA ASN A 102 -12.26 -1.55 1.33
C ASN A 102 -10.76 -1.82 1.36
N ARG A 103 -10.24 -2.40 0.28
CA ARG A 103 -8.85 -2.84 0.19
C ARG A 103 -8.37 -2.85 -1.24
N ILE A 104 -7.13 -2.43 -1.43
CA ILE A 104 -6.39 -2.61 -2.68
C ILE A 104 -5.01 -3.17 -2.35
N GLU A 105 -4.72 -4.34 -2.86
CA GLU A 105 -3.41 -4.95 -2.83
C GLU A 105 -2.79 -4.83 -4.22
N LEU A 106 -1.62 -4.17 -4.31
CA LEU A 106 -0.93 -4.02 -5.57
C LEU A 106 0.53 -4.45 -5.41
N MET A 107 0.99 -5.26 -6.33
CA MET A 107 2.34 -5.83 -6.31
C MET A 107 3.04 -5.64 -7.65
N PRO A 108 4.37 -5.56 -7.66
CA PRO A 108 5.11 -5.76 -8.89
C PRO A 108 4.73 -7.08 -9.54
N LEU A 109 4.63 -7.11 -10.85
CA LEU A 109 4.32 -8.35 -11.58
C LEU A 109 5.30 -9.49 -11.25
N GLN A 110 6.53 -9.13 -10.90
CA GLN A 110 7.60 -10.08 -10.56
C GLN A 110 7.58 -10.53 -9.09
N GLN A 111 6.68 -10.03 -8.27
CA GLN A 111 6.52 -10.42 -6.86
C GLN A 111 5.33 -11.36 -6.69
N GLY A 112 5.54 -12.50 -6.02
CA GLY A 112 4.47 -13.37 -5.56
C GLY A 112 3.88 -12.89 -4.22
N PHE A 113 2.86 -13.58 -3.72
CA PHE A 113 2.21 -13.24 -2.45
C PHE A 113 3.10 -13.40 -1.22
N ASN A 114 4.20 -14.14 -1.35
CA ASN A 114 5.19 -14.27 -0.30
C ASN A 114 6.28 -13.22 -0.52
N PHE A 115 6.70 -12.56 0.54
CA PHE A 115 7.73 -11.52 0.51
C PHE A 115 9.05 -11.95 -0.15
N PHE A 116 9.40 -13.22 -0.08
CA PHE A 116 10.62 -13.77 -0.70
C PHE A 116 10.43 -14.29 -2.11
N SER A 117 9.19 -14.41 -2.57
CA SER A 117 8.90 -14.89 -3.92
C SER A 117 9.03 -13.76 -4.92
N VAL A 118 10.24 -13.55 -5.43
CA VAL A 118 10.53 -12.54 -6.45
C VAL A 118 11.22 -13.18 -7.63
N SER A 119 10.65 -13.01 -8.82
CA SER A 119 11.30 -13.37 -10.08
C SER A 119 12.32 -12.30 -10.47
N ARG A 120 13.59 -12.65 -10.46
CA ARG A 120 14.70 -11.72 -10.76
C ARG A 120 15.25 -11.92 -12.16
N THR A 121 14.38 -12.01 -13.15
CA THR A 121 14.69 -12.26 -14.56
C THR A 121 15.10 -11.01 -15.35
N GLY A 122 15.21 -9.88 -14.68
CA GLY A 122 15.52 -8.59 -15.28
C GLY A 122 14.37 -7.60 -15.14
N LYS A 123 14.59 -6.36 -15.59
CA LYS A 123 13.56 -5.32 -15.56
C LYS A 123 12.52 -5.56 -16.65
N ILE A 124 11.27 -5.36 -16.33
CA ILE A 124 10.17 -5.31 -17.30
C ILE A 124 10.23 -3.95 -18.01
N LYS A 125 10.20 -3.99 -19.34
CA LYS A 125 10.16 -2.79 -20.19
C LYS A 125 8.76 -2.23 -20.30
#